data_e1dfd6d95c1dcfe86aeebac0578dce08
#
_entry.id   e1dfd6d95c1dcfe86aeebac0578dce08
#
_cell.length_a   1.000
_cell.length_b   1.000
_cell.length_c   1.000
_cell.angle_alpha   90.00
_cell.angle_beta   90.00
_cell.angle_gamma   90.00
#
_symmetry.space_group_name_H-M   'P 1'
#
loop_
_entity.id
_entity.type
_entity.pdbx_description
1 polymer ?
#
loop_
_entity_poly.entity_id
_entity_poly.type
_entity_poly.pdbx_seq_one_letter_code
_entity_poly.pdbx_strand_id
1 'polypeptide(L)'
;ARDSVRDCDANRQLRDGIAELVVESLEDIRDRGMLAMSFLAVLPNEQDGLKEFYQPICIAAVNAFREKPLTPTRSGSHAPASKLYRGPSKICAVLADDDLSLFTEQTPPLWAANPPQQNQREDLFLKSLRIKPWGWSELSEALDCYFDQDQRNRIETWVSQKTDAWMTSFYALLGEGFEKDELSIFCHDRMKIKWIRVVCQNNDTHVLPTEAFLPPDEMTSFPDDIKFVKPSVYE
;
A
#
# COMPACT_ATOMS: atom_id res chain seq x y z
N ALA A 1 17.45 22.33 37.95
CA ALA A 1 17.13 21.04 37.30
C ALA A 1 15.96 20.33 38.00
N ARG A 2 14.74 20.93 37.94
CA ARG A 2 13.53 20.27 38.48
C ARG A 2 12.94 19.21 37.52
N ASP A 3 13.44 19.13 36.29
CA ASP A 3 12.86 18.32 35.23
C ASP A 3 13.67 17.04 34.89
N SER A 4 14.60 16.63 35.73
CA SER A 4 15.34 15.39 35.53
C SER A 4 14.93 14.34 36.57
N VAL A 5 14.34 13.25 36.10
CA VAL A 5 14.14 12.05 36.91
C VAL A 5 15.54 11.47 37.20
N ARG A 6 15.81 11.19 38.47
CA ARG A 6 17.07 10.52 38.87
C ARG A 6 17.05 9.08 38.37
N ASP A 7 18.09 8.67 37.68
CA ASP A 7 18.25 7.28 37.25
C ASP A 7 18.66 6.43 38.47
N CYS A 8 17.70 5.67 38.99
CA CYS A 8 17.86 4.72 40.08
C CYS A 8 16.89 3.55 39.90
N ASP A 9 17.14 2.44 40.57
CA ASP A 9 16.40 1.20 40.42
C ASP A 9 14.88 1.37 40.64
N ALA A 10 14.47 2.11 41.66
CA ALA A 10 13.05 2.37 41.93
C ALA A 10 12.38 3.12 40.79
N ASN A 11 13.04 4.13 40.20
CA ASN A 11 12.50 4.90 39.07
C ASN A 11 12.52 4.08 37.78
N ARG A 12 13.48 3.19 37.58
CA ARG A 12 13.49 2.24 36.47
C ARG A 12 12.33 1.28 36.56
N GLN A 13 12.08 0.67 37.74
CA GLN A 13 10.93 -0.21 37.96
C GLN A 13 9.61 0.50 37.67
N LEU A 14 9.44 1.74 38.14
CA LEU A 14 8.25 2.54 37.86
C LEU A 14 8.08 2.81 36.35
N ARG A 15 9.16 3.19 35.66
CA ARG A 15 9.18 3.41 34.22
C ARG A 15 8.76 2.14 33.45
N ASP A 16 9.31 1.00 33.85
CA ASP A 16 9.02 -0.27 33.18
C ASP A 16 7.55 -0.69 33.43
N GLY A 17 7.03 -0.49 34.64
CA GLY A 17 5.59 -0.67 34.90
C GLY A 17 4.70 0.29 34.12
N ILE A 18 5.14 1.53 33.87
CA ILE A 18 4.43 2.45 32.97
C ILE A 18 4.45 1.92 31.52
N ALA A 19 5.56 1.37 31.07
CA ALA A 19 5.64 0.79 29.72
C ALA A 19 4.67 -0.39 29.55
N GLU A 20 4.57 -1.27 30.53
CA GLU A 20 3.59 -2.38 30.55
C GLU A 20 2.15 -1.84 30.52
N LEU A 21 1.83 -0.88 31.38
CA LEU A 21 0.49 -0.27 31.44
C LEU A 21 0.11 0.39 30.12
N VAL A 22 1.06 1.07 29.44
CA VAL A 22 0.81 1.64 28.12
C VAL A 22 0.40 0.56 27.12
N VAL A 23 1.12 -0.56 27.08
CA VAL A 23 0.83 -1.66 26.15
C VAL A 23 -0.55 -2.28 26.42
N GLU A 24 -0.91 -2.50 27.68
CA GLU A 24 -2.23 -3.03 28.07
C GLU A 24 -3.35 -2.03 27.71
N SER A 25 -3.13 -0.75 28.00
CA SER A 25 -4.10 0.30 27.69
C SER A 25 -4.39 0.45 26.19
N LEU A 26 -3.41 0.19 25.31
CA LEU A 26 -3.60 0.27 23.87
C LEU A 26 -4.62 -0.75 23.35
N GLU A 27 -4.64 -1.96 23.90
CA GLU A 27 -5.61 -2.98 23.55
C GLU A 27 -7.03 -2.57 23.99
N ASP A 28 -7.18 -2.07 25.21
CA ASP A 28 -8.45 -1.54 25.69
C ASP A 28 -8.96 -0.37 24.84
N ILE A 29 -8.08 0.55 24.44
CA ILE A 29 -8.39 1.69 23.59
C ILE A 29 -8.88 1.21 22.22
N ARG A 30 -8.22 0.21 21.62
CA ARG A 30 -8.67 -0.43 20.38
C ARG A 30 -10.05 -1.05 20.55
N ASP A 31 -10.26 -1.85 21.58
CA ASP A 31 -11.50 -2.60 21.80
C ASP A 31 -12.70 -1.68 22.07
N ARG A 32 -12.45 -0.46 22.57
CA ARG A 32 -13.43 0.62 22.69
C ARG A 32 -13.61 1.42 21.39
N GLY A 33 -12.93 1.06 20.29
CA GLY A 33 -13.03 1.76 19.01
C GLY A 33 -12.38 3.14 18.97
N MET A 34 -11.52 3.47 19.94
CA MET A 34 -10.86 4.77 20.03
C MET A 34 -9.48 4.81 19.37
N LEU A 35 -8.92 3.66 18.97
CA LEU A 35 -7.62 3.57 18.33
C LEU A 35 -7.72 3.89 16.82
N ALA A 36 -8.07 5.13 16.50
CA ALA A 36 -8.11 5.62 15.12
C ALA A 36 -6.75 6.16 14.66
N MET A 37 -6.62 6.52 13.37
CA MET A 37 -5.41 7.14 12.84
C MET A 37 -4.99 8.37 13.64
N SER A 38 -5.93 9.24 14.01
CA SER A 38 -5.68 10.44 14.82
C SER A 38 -5.11 10.15 16.21
N PHE A 39 -5.37 8.96 16.77
CA PHE A 39 -4.78 8.57 18.04
C PHE A 39 -3.26 8.42 17.97
N LEU A 40 -2.71 8.07 16.79
CA LEU A 40 -1.26 7.93 16.60
C LEU A 40 -0.51 9.25 16.83
N ALA A 41 -1.19 10.40 16.73
CA ALA A 41 -0.59 11.72 17.00
C ALA A 41 -0.21 11.94 18.46
N VAL A 42 -0.87 11.24 19.41
CA VAL A 42 -0.56 11.37 20.84
C VAL A 42 0.53 10.41 21.30
N LEU A 43 0.91 9.45 20.46
CA LEU A 43 1.97 8.51 20.79
C LEU A 43 3.34 9.15 20.65
N PRO A 44 4.32 8.76 21.51
CA PRO A 44 5.67 9.28 21.45
C PRO A 44 6.34 8.90 20.13
N ASN A 45 7.05 9.85 19.53
CA ASN A 45 7.82 9.66 18.31
C ASN A 45 9.16 10.42 18.36
N GLU A 46 9.96 10.33 17.32
CA GLU A 46 11.30 10.91 17.25
C GLU A 46 11.33 12.43 17.47
N GLN A 47 10.26 13.16 17.13
CA GLN A 47 10.17 14.62 17.31
C GLN A 47 10.11 15.05 18.79
N ASP A 48 9.70 14.16 19.68
CA ASP A 48 9.51 14.50 21.09
C ASP A 48 10.85 14.66 21.84
N GLY A 49 11.97 14.27 21.22
CA GLY A 49 13.30 14.42 21.81
C GLY A 49 13.42 13.80 23.21
N LEU A 50 12.74 12.66 23.42
CA LEU A 50 12.67 12.03 24.72
C LEU A 50 14.05 11.63 25.24
N LYS A 51 14.29 11.96 26.52
CA LYS A 51 15.52 11.54 27.18
C LYS A 51 15.64 10.02 27.22
N GLU A 52 16.87 9.54 27.18
CA GLU A 52 17.20 8.09 27.17
C GLU A 52 16.44 7.31 28.25
N PHE A 53 16.24 7.91 29.41
CA PHE A 53 15.49 7.29 30.51
C PHE A 53 14.07 6.87 30.11
N TYR A 54 13.38 7.57 29.19
CA TYR A 54 12.00 7.29 28.78
C TYR A 54 11.91 6.45 27.50
N GLN A 55 13.02 6.19 26.84
CA GLN A 55 13.05 5.38 25.61
C GLN A 55 12.37 4.01 25.76
N PRO A 56 12.49 3.27 26.89
CA PRO A 56 11.79 1.99 27.05
C PRO A 56 10.27 2.07 26.88
N ILE A 57 9.63 3.17 27.27
CA ILE A 57 8.18 3.36 27.09
C ILE A 57 7.84 3.48 25.59
N CYS A 58 8.63 4.26 24.84
CA CYS A 58 8.44 4.39 23.38
C CYS A 58 8.67 3.07 22.67
N ILE A 59 9.74 2.37 23.04
CA ILE A 59 10.07 1.07 22.45
C ILE A 59 8.96 0.05 22.71
N ALA A 60 8.40 0.02 23.93
CA ALA A 60 7.30 -0.86 24.28
C ALA A 60 6.06 -0.56 23.43
N ALA A 61 5.69 0.72 23.26
CA ALA A 61 4.58 1.12 22.39
C ALA A 61 4.81 0.71 20.93
N VAL A 62 5.98 1.02 20.36
CA VAL A 62 6.34 0.66 18.99
C VAL A 62 6.30 -0.87 18.78
N ASN A 63 6.86 -1.65 19.70
CA ASN A 63 6.84 -3.12 19.61
C ASN A 63 5.42 -3.66 19.72
N ALA A 64 4.58 -3.10 20.60
CA ALA A 64 3.18 -3.50 20.68
C ALA A 64 2.44 -3.31 19.34
N PHE A 65 2.61 -2.16 18.67
CA PHE A 65 2.02 -1.93 17.35
C PHE A 65 2.60 -2.83 16.26
N ARG A 66 3.85 -3.25 16.38
CA ARG A 66 4.49 -4.16 15.42
C ARG A 66 4.00 -5.60 15.54
N GLU A 67 3.70 -6.06 16.75
CA GLU A 67 3.42 -7.46 17.06
C GLU A 67 1.93 -7.75 17.29
N LYS A 68 1.20 -6.77 17.85
CA LYS A 68 -0.23 -6.89 18.16
C LYS A 68 -1.09 -6.19 17.11
N PRO A 69 -2.39 -6.56 16.97
CA PRO A 69 -3.30 -5.95 16.02
C PRO A 69 -3.75 -4.54 16.48
N LEU A 70 -2.82 -3.59 16.49
CA LEU A 70 -3.03 -2.21 16.94
C LEU A 70 -2.89 -1.19 15.81
N THR A 71 -2.19 -1.53 14.72
CA THR A 71 -1.99 -0.59 13.62
C THR A 71 -3.24 -0.50 12.76
N PRO A 72 -3.81 0.71 12.55
CA PRO A 72 -4.98 0.88 11.70
C PRO A 72 -4.71 0.44 10.26
N THR A 73 -5.64 -0.31 9.68
CA THR A 73 -5.62 -0.72 8.27
C THR A 73 -6.50 0.19 7.43
N ARG A 74 -6.29 0.18 6.12
CA ARG A 74 -7.13 0.92 5.18
C ARG A 74 -8.61 0.51 5.24
N SER A 75 -8.90 -0.75 5.53
CA SER A 75 -10.27 -1.26 5.68
C SER A 75 -10.96 -0.84 6.98
N GLY A 76 -10.28 -0.08 7.87
CA GLY A 76 -10.82 0.36 9.16
C GLY A 76 -10.70 -0.69 10.27
N SER A 77 -10.03 -1.81 10.03
CA SER A 77 -9.65 -2.80 11.04
C SER A 77 -8.26 -2.49 11.62
N HIS A 78 -7.74 -3.39 12.45
CA HIS A 78 -6.40 -3.30 13.01
C HIS A 78 -5.61 -4.58 12.74
N ALA A 79 -4.31 -4.45 12.47
CA ALA A 79 -3.39 -5.56 12.29
C ALA A 79 -2.01 -5.25 12.87
N PRO A 80 -1.18 -6.27 13.12
CA PRO A 80 0.23 -6.04 13.47
C PRO A 80 0.95 -5.32 12.32
N ALA A 81 1.72 -4.27 12.61
CA ALA A 81 2.46 -3.53 11.60
C ALA A 81 3.41 -4.41 10.79
N SER A 82 3.97 -5.46 11.40
CA SER A 82 4.82 -6.47 10.73
C SER A 82 4.11 -7.23 9.60
N LYS A 83 2.78 -7.23 9.58
CA LYS A 83 1.94 -7.88 8.57
C LYS A 83 1.32 -6.91 7.57
N LEU A 84 1.67 -5.64 7.63
CA LEU A 84 1.11 -4.62 6.76
C LEU A 84 2.09 -4.21 5.67
N TYR A 85 1.52 -3.63 4.62
CA TYR A 85 2.23 -2.92 3.57
C TYR A 85 1.87 -1.44 3.61
N ARG A 86 2.82 -0.59 3.24
CA ARG A 86 2.62 0.85 3.15
C ARG A 86 3.15 1.37 1.82
N GLY A 87 2.30 2.07 1.09
CA GLY A 87 2.62 2.59 -0.24
C GLY A 87 2.10 3.99 -0.51
N PRO A 88 2.44 4.54 -1.69
CA PRO A 88 1.88 5.79 -2.16
C PRO A 88 0.35 5.73 -2.24
N SER A 89 -0.33 6.81 -1.84
CA SER A 89 -1.80 6.87 -1.80
C SER A 89 -2.44 6.50 -3.14
N LYS A 90 -1.80 6.86 -4.26
CA LYS A 90 -2.28 6.55 -5.62
C LYS A 90 -2.27 5.06 -5.92
N ILE A 91 -1.19 4.36 -5.57
CA ILE A 91 -1.10 2.90 -5.71
C ILE A 91 -2.15 2.23 -4.83
N CYS A 92 -2.22 2.64 -3.55
CA CYS A 92 -3.22 2.11 -2.62
C CYS A 92 -4.66 2.40 -3.06
N ALA A 93 -4.92 3.49 -3.81
CA ALA A 93 -6.25 3.81 -4.32
C ALA A 93 -6.72 2.84 -5.42
N VAL A 94 -5.79 2.36 -6.24
CA VAL A 94 -6.08 1.46 -7.36
C VAL A 94 -6.03 -0.01 -6.92
N LEU A 95 -4.99 -0.39 -6.16
CA LEU A 95 -4.81 -1.76 -5.70
C LEU A 95 -5.45 -1.97 -4.33
N ALA A 96 -6.47 -2.81 -4.27
CA ALA A 96 -7.10 -3.22 -3.02
C ALA A 96 -6.23 -4.25 -2.25
N ASP A 97 -6.62 -4.58 -1.02
CA ASP A 97 -5.93 -5.59 -0.21
C ASP A 97 -5.90 -6.95 -0.95
N ASP A 98 -7.00 -7.34 -1.59
CA ASP A 98 -7.08 -8.59 -2.36
C ASP A 98 -6.13 -8.59 -3.57
N ASP A 99 -5.89 -7.42 -4.17
CA ASP A 99 -4.97 -7.30 -5.31
C ASP A 99 -3.52 -7.54 -4.89
N LEU A 100 -3.15 -7.14 -3.67
CA LEU A 100 -1.83 -7.42 -3.11
C LEU A 100 -1.52 -8.91 -3.00
N SER A 101 -2.54 -9.76 -2.82
CA SER A 101 -2.36 -11.21 -2.72
C SER A 101 -1.78 -11.83 -4.00
N LEU A 102 -1.95 -11.14 -5.14
CA LEU A 102 -1.34 -11.54 -6.40
C LEU A 102 0.19 -11.32 -6.41
N PHE A 103 0.65 -10.29 -5.71
CA PHE A 103 2.01 -9.78 -5.79
C PHE A 103 2.84 -10.01 -4.53
N THR A 104 2.24 -10.56 -3.47
CA THR A 104 2.90 -10.74 -2.17
C THR A 104 2.73 -12.16 -1.64
N GLU A 105 3.69 -12.61 -0.85
CA GLU A 105 3.63 -13.93 -0.20
C GLU A 105 2.81 -13.91 1.10
N GLN A 106 2.50 -12.72 1.62
CA GLN A 106 1.80 -12.57 2.89
C GLN A 106 0.30 -12.80 2.71
N THR A 107 -0.32 -13.60 3.59
CA THR A 107 -1.73 -13.95 3.53
C THR A 107 -2.42 -13.73 4.88
N PRO A 108 -3.48 -12.91 4.95
CA PRO A 108 -3.89 -11.92 3.93
C PRO A 108 -2.94 -10.72 3.92
N PRO A 109 -2.57 -10.18 2.76
CA PRO A 109 -1.87 -8.92 2.67
C PRO A 109 -2.86 -7.78 2.96
N LEU A 110 -2.43 -6.77 3.72
CA LEU A 110 -3.27 -5.63 4.06
C LEU A 110 -2.50 -4.32 3.90
N TRP A 111 -3.18 -3.30 3.41
CA TRP A 111 -2.65 -1.94 3.43
C TRP A 111 -2.79 -1.32 4.83
N ALA A 112 -1.71 -0.72 5.32
CA ALA A 112 -1.81 0.21 6.45
C ALA A 112 -2.67 1.42 6.03
N ALA A 113 -3.41 1.97 6.97
CA ALA A 113 -4.11 3.23 6.72
C ALA A 113 -3.10 4.35 6.45
N ASN A 114 -3.40 5.19 5.47
CA ASN A 114 -2.58 6.37 5.17
C ASN A 114 -2.97 7.52 6.10
N PRO A 115 -1.98 8.25 6.66
CA PRO A 115 -2.25 9.45 7.44
C PRO A 115 -2.77 10.56 6.51
N PRO A 116 -3.56 11.53 7.04
CA PRO A 116 -4.10 12.64 6.26
C PRO A 116 -3.01 13.50 5.61
N GLN A 117 -1.88 13.64 6.29
CA GLN A 117 -0.74 14.45 5.83
C GLN A 117 0.58 13.73 6.11
N GLN A 118 1.52 13.89 5.18
CA GLN A 118 2.88 13.40 5.36
C GLN A 118 3.65 14.28 6.38
N ASN A 119 4.63 13.66 7.06
CA ASN A 119 5.49 14.30 8.05
C ASN A 119 4.77 14.91 9.26
N GLN A 120 3.49 14.61 9.46
CA GLN A 120 2.78 14.87 10.72
C GLN A 120 3.07 13.74 11.74
N ARG A 121 2.62 13.94 12.97
CA ARG A 121 2.94 13.02 14.08
C ARG A 121 2.50 11.58 13.79
N GLU A 122 1.32 11.38 13.20
CA GLU A 122 0.79 10.08 12.80
C GLU A 122 1.70 9.39 11.78
N ASP A 123 2.15 10.15 10.76
CA ASP A 123 3.05 9.65 9.73
C ASP A 123 4.42 9.26 10.30
N LEU A 124 4.96 10.07 11.20
CA LEU A 124 6.24 9.81 11.86
C LEU A 124 6.15 8.59 12.80
N PHE A 125 5.03 8.43 13.50
CA PHE A 125 4.81 7.23 14.28
C PHE A 125 4.74 5.98 13.38
N LEU A 126 3.98 6.01 12.28
CA LEU A 126 3.91 4.92 11.32
C LEU A 126 5.28 4.59 10.70
N LYS A 127 6.13 5.60 10.45
CA LYS A 127 7.52 5.38 9.99
C LYS A 127 8.35 4.61 11.02
N SER A 128 8.17 4.89 12.32
CA SER A 128 8.88 4.18 13.41
C SER A 128 8.52 2.69 13.47
N LEU A 129 7.34 2.31 12.99
CA LEU A 129 6.88 0.91 12.96
C LEU A 129 7.61 0.07 11.91
N ARG A 130 8.31 0.69 10.95
CA ARG A 130 9.02 0.00 9.85
C ARG A 130 8.12 -0.95 9.09
N ILE A 131 6.90 -0.50 8.78
CA ILE A 131 5.96 -1.23 7.93
C ILE A 131 6.63 -1.47 6.57
N LYS A 132 6.46 -2.68 6.03
CA LYS A 132 7.07 -3.06 4.75
C LYS A 132 6.61 -2.10 3.64
N PRO A 133 7.52 -1.42 2.93
CA PRO A 133 7.13 -0.59 1.81
C PRO A 133 6.62 -1.45 0.66
N TRP A 134 5.65 -0.94 -0.09
CA TRP A 134 5.21 -1.48 -1.35
C TRP A 134 4.77 -0.34 -2.27
N GLY A 135 5.61 0.00 -3.21
CA GLY A 135 5.45 1.18 -4.05
C GLY A 135 5.72 0.90 -5.52
N TRP A 136 6.26 1.87 -6.20
CA TRP A 136 6.55 1.80 -7.63
C TRP A 136 7.59 0.72 -7.98
N SER A 137 8.62 0.57 -7.16
CA SER A 137 9.65 -0.45 -7.36
C SER A 137 9.06 -1.84 -7.30
N GLU A 138 8.26 -2.13 -6.27
CA GLU A 138 7.62 -3.42 -6.07
C GLU A 138 6.55 -3.69 -7.13
N LEU A 139 5.78 -2.66 -7.53
CA LEU A 139 4.85 -2.77 -8.65
C LEU A 139 5.58 -3.08 -9.95
N SER A 140 6.69 -2.36 -10.20
CA SER A 140 7.54 -2.58 -11.36
C SER A 140 8.04 -4.02 -11.41
N GLU A 141 8.63 -4.50 -10.33
CA GLU A 141 9.16 -5.85 -10.21
C GLU A 141 8.05 -6.91 -10.37
N ALA A 142 6.90 -6.68 -9.75
CA ALA A 142 5.75 -7.58 -9.81
C ALA A 142 5.17 -7.71 -11.22
N LEU A 143 5.23 -6.66 -12.02
CA LEU A 143 4.79 -6.65 -13.41
C LEU A 143 5.88 -7.13 -14.39
N ASP A 144 7.13 -7.30 -13.97
CA ASP A 144 8.23 -7.84 -14.80
C ASP A 144 8.21 -9.38 -14.80
N CYS A 145 7.18 -9.94 -15.40
CA CYS A 145 6.99 -11.41 -15.51
C CYS A 145 7.65 -12.00 -16.77
N TYR A 146 8.74 -11.44 -17.25
CA TYR A 146 9.30 -11.81 -18.54
C TYR A 146 9.59 -13.31 -18.68
N PHE A 147 10.11 -13.94 -17.62
CA PHE A 147 10.50 -15.37 -17.62
C PHE A 147 9.51 -16.30 -16.92
N ASP A 148 8.51 -15.75 -16.20
CA ASP A 148 7.55 -16.54 -15.43
C ASP A 148 6.17 -16.57 -16.13
N GLN A 149 5.89 -17.67 -16.82
CA GLN A 149 4.63 -17.86 -17.53
C GLN A 149 3.45 -18.01 -16.54
N ASP A 150 3.65 -18.63 -15.39
CA ASP A 150 2.58 -18.83 -14.42
C ASP A 150 2.17 -17.49 -13.78
N GLN A 151 3.15 -16.66 -13.41
CA GLN A 151 2.90 -15.30 -12.93
C GLN A 151 2.19 -14.46 -13.98
N ARG A 152 2.59 -14.52 -15.24
CA ARG A 152 1.94 -13.85 -16.36
C ARG A 152 0.48 -14.26 -16.49
N ASN A 153 0.19 -15.56 -16.51
CA ASN A 153 -1.17 -16.08 -16.61
C ASN A 153 -2.04 -15.62 -15.43
N ARG A 154 -1.48 -15.55 -14.23
CA ARG A 154 -2.17 -15.04 -13.05
C ARG A 154 -2.54 -13.57 -13.20
N ILE A 155 -1.62 -12.74 -13.68
CA ILE A 155 -1.86 -11.30 -13.92
C ILE A 155 -2.90 -11.11 -15.03
N GLU A 156 -2.80 -11.84 -16.15
CA GLU A 156 -3.78 -11.76 -17.25
C GLU A 156 -5.18 -12.16 -16.76
N THR A 157 -5.30 -13.20 -15.96
CA THR A 157 -6.55 -13.61 -15.34
C THR A 157 -7.10 -12.53 -14.41
N TRP A 158 -6.26 -11.96 -13.55
CA TRP A 158 -6.63 -10.89 -12.63
C TRP A 158 -7.13 -9.65 -13.36
N VAL A 159 -6.42 -9.21 -14.42
CA VAL A 159 -6.83 -8.06 -15.25
C VAL A 159 -8.17 -8.33 -15.91
N SER A 160 -8.39 -9.55 -16.42
CA SER A 160 -9.63 -9.90 -17.13
C SER A 160 -10.89 -9.79 -16.26
N GLN A 161 -10.74 -9.90 -14.94
CA GLN A 161 -11.83 -9.79 -13.97
C GLN A 161 -12.14 -8.35 -13.54
N LYS A 162 -11.34 -7.36 -13.95
CA LYS A 162 -11.50 -5.96 -13.54
C LYS A 162 -12.55 -5.23 -14.36
N THR A 163 -13.16 -4.22 -13.75
CA THR A 163 -14.13 -3.33 -14.45
C THR A 163 -13.41 -2.32 -15.34
N ASP A 164 -14.12 -1.71 -16.29
CA ASP A 164 -13.57 -0.64 -17.12
C ASP A 164 -13.09 0.55 -16.28
N ALA A 165 -13.87 0.98 -15.28
CA ALA A 165 -13.48 2.07 -14.39
C ALA A 165 -12.18 1.78 -13.62
N TRP A 166 -11.99 0.53 -13.21
CA TRP A 166 -10.73 0.12 -12.59
C TRP A 166 -9.59 0.16 -13.60
N MET A 167 -9.82 -0.32 -14.82
CA MET A 167 -8.82 -0.30 -15.90
C MET A 167 -8.38 1.13 -16.24
N THR A 168 -9.32 2.07 -16.32
CA THR A 168 -9.01 3.50 -16.51
C THR A 168 -8.08 4.01 -15.40
N SER A 169 -8.41 3.73 -14.15
CA SER A 169 -7.58 4.14 -13.00
C SER A 169 -6.20 3.49 -13.02
N PHE A 170 -6.13 2.23 -13.42
CA PHE A 170 -4.88 1.48 -13.52
C PHE A 170 -3.99 2.01 -14.66
N TYR A 171 -4.56 2.30 -15.84
CA TYR A 171 -3.81 2.90 -16.94
C TYR A 171 -3.29 4.30 -16.59
N ALA A 172 -4.12 5.11 -15.93
CA ALA A 172 -3.68 6.42 -15.44
C ALA A 172 -2.53 6.31 -14.43
N LEU A 173 -2.60 5.32 -13.53
CA LEU A 173 -1.52 5.03 -12.59
C LEU A 173 -0.22 4.65 -13.31
N LEU A 174 -0.30 3.73 -14.27
CA LEU A 174 0.85 3.32 -15.07
C LEU A 174 1.44 4.49 -15.85
N GLY A 175 0.60 5.31 -16.52
CA GLY A 175 1.03 6.50 -17.24
C GLY A 175 1.80 7.48 -16.36
N GLU A 176 1.31 7.74 -15.15
CA GLU A 176 2.02 8.60 -14.18
C GLU A 176 3.37 8.01 -13.75
N GLY A 177 3.43 6.70 -13.54
CA GLY A 177 4.68 6.02 -13.20
C GLY A 177 5.72 6.13 -14.31
N PHE A 178 5.28 6.15 -15.57
CA PHE A 178 6.11 6.40 -16.73
C PHE A 178 6.67 7.82 -16.79
N GLU A 179 5.77 8.80 -16.69
CA GLU A 179 6.16 10.21 -16.77
C GLU A 179 7.18 10.61 -15.71
N LYS A 180 7.16 9.92 -14.57
CA LYS A 180 8.08 10.16 -13.45
C LYS A 180 9.33 9.28 -13.46
N ASP A 181 9.50 8.43 -14.48
CA ASP A 181 10.58 7.42 -14.56
C ASP A 181 10.62 6.45 -13.35
N GLU A 182 9.48 6.29 -12.69
CA GLU A 182 9.31 5.40 -11.53
C GLU A 182 9.07 3.94 -11.97
N LEU A 183 8.57 3.74 -13.20
CA LEU A 183 8.32 2.44 -13.80
C LEU A 183 9.31 2.17 -14.93
N SER A 184 10.41 1.52 -14.62
CA SER A 184 11.43 1.14 -15.62
C SER A 184 11.04 -0.06 -16.52
N ILE A 185 9.92 -0.72 -16.21
CA ILE A 185 9.48 -1.97 -16.86
C ILE A 185 9.14 -1.82 -18.33
N PHE A 186 8.78 -0.64 -18.72
CA PHE A 186 8.16 -0.40 -20.01
C PHE A 186 9.14 -0.12 -21.14
N CYS A 187 10.35 -0.64 -21.05
CA CYS A 187 11.18 -0.80 -22.23
C CYS A 187 10.46 -1.72 -23.21
N HIS A 188 10.35 -1.31 -24.47
CA HIS A 188 9.55 -1.88 -25.58
C HIS A 188 9.53 -3.41 -25.68
N ASP A 189 10.56 -4.08 -25.19
CA ASP A 189 10.73 -5.55 -25.32
C ASP A 189 10.14 -6.36 -24.15
N ARG A 190 9.63 -5.71 -23.07
CA ARG A 190 9.23 -6.40 -21.83
C ARG A 190 7.71 -6.48 -21.60
N MET A 191 6.90 -5.81 -22.43
CA MET A 191 5.45 -5.81 -22.25
C MET A 191 4.81 -7.06 -22.86
N LYS A 192 4.93 -8.19 -22.17
CA LYS A 192 4.37 -9.48 -22.64
C LYS A 192 3.13 -9.92 -21.85
N ILE A 193 2.45 -8.99 -21.18
CA ILE A 193 1.20 -9.25 -20.46
C ILE A 193 0.05 -8.70 -21.29
N LYS A 194 -1.00 -9.48 -21.44
CA LYS A 194 -2.22 -9.07 -22.14
C LYS A 194 -3.12 -8.28 -21.20
N TRP A 195 -2.81 -7.02 -20.99
CA TRP A 195 -3.59 -6.15 -20.11
C TRP A 195 -4.35 -5.02 -20.80
N ILE A 196 -4.12 -4.78 -22.10
CA ILE A 196 -4.87 -3.77 -22.83
C ILE A 196 -6.22 -4.33 -23.22
N ARG A 197 -7.29 -3.73 -22.68
CA ARG A 197 -8.67 -4.09 -23.01
C ARG A 197 -9.07 -3.48 -24.35
N VAL A 198 -9.48 -4.32 -25.27
CA VAL A 198 -9.90 -3.95 -26.62
C VAL A 198 -11.27 -4.49 -26.93
N VAL A 199 -11.97 -3.85 -27.87
CA VAL A 199 -13.20 -4.38 -28.49
C VAL A 199 -12.81 -5.14 -29.73
N CYS A 200 -13.21 -6.41 -29.82
CA CYS A 200 -13.02 -7.26 -30.99
C CYS A 200 -14.30 -8.07 -31.23
N GLN A 201 -14.90 -7.92 -32.40
CA GLN A 201 -16.15 -8.63 -32.78
C GLN A 201 -17.27 -8.47 -31.72
N ASN A 202 -17.46 -7.25 -31.20
CA ASN A 202 -18.39 -6.92 -30.12
C ASN A 202 -18.14 -7.63 -28.77
N ASN A 203 -16.98 -8.25 -28.58
CA ASN A 203 -16.57 -8.84 -27.31
C ASN A 203 -15.35 -8.12 -26.77
N ASP A 204 -15.33 -7.95 -25.45
CA ASP A 204 -14.15 -7.46 -24.75
C ASP A 204 -13.09 -8.55 -24.68
N THR A 205 -11.87 -8.22 -25.06
CA THR A 205 -10.72 -9.11 -24.92
C THR A 205 -9.51 -8.33 -24.42
N HIS A 206 -8.45 -9.01 -24.04
CA HIS A 206 -7.20 -8.40 -23.60
C HIS A 206 -6.07 -8.81 -24.53
N VAL A 207 -5.24 -7.83 -24.89
CA VAL A 207 -4.14 -8.02 -25.84
C VAL A 207 -2.86 -7.39 -25.30
N LEU A 208 -1.75 -7.71 -25.94
CA LEU A 208 -0.48 -7.04 -25.68
C LEU A 208 -0.57 -5.56 -26.07
N PRO A 209 0.12 -4.66 -25.38
CA PRO A 209 0.17 -3.25 -25.76
C PRO A 209 0.61 -3.01 -27.21
N THR A 210 1.51 -3.85 -27.71
CA THR A 210 2.00 -3.78 -29.10
C THR A 210 0.98 -4.23 -30.16
N GLU A 211 -0.11 -4.83 -29.75
CA GLU A 211 -1.19 -5.31 -30.62
C GLU A 211 -2.43 -4.42 -30.62
N ALA A 212 -2.45 -3.39 -29.76
CA ALA A 212 -3.59 -2.51 -29.59
C ALA A 212 -3.36 -1.17 -30.30
N PHE A 213 -4.44 -0.61 -30.82
CA PHE A 213 -4.45 0.69 -31.47
C PHE A 213 -5.45 1.62 -30.78
N LEU A 214 -5.13 2.91 -30.68
CA LEU A 214 -6.11 3.90 -30.27
C LEU A 214 -7.06 4.17 -31.46
N PRO A 215 -8.37 4.17 -31.25
CA PRO A 215 -9.30 4.51 -32.32
C PRO A 215 -9.18 5.99 -32.67
N PRO A 216 -9.39 6.38 -33.93
CA PRO A 216 -9.55 7.78 -34.33
C PRO A 216 -10.78 8.40 -33.64
N ASP A 217 -10.73 9.70 -33.32
CA ASP A 217 -11.78 10.44 -32.59
C ASP A 217 -13.18 10.36 -33.23
N GLU A 218 -13.27 10.14 -34.57
CA GLU A 218 -14.52 10.09 -35.30
C GLU A 218 -15.01 8.65 -35.63
N MET A 219 -14.38 7.63 -35.02
CA MET A 219 -14.72 6.25 -35.37
C MET A 219 -16.06 5.83 -34.75
N THR A 220 -17.03 5.48 -35.59
CA THR A 220 -18.36 5.02 -35.17
C THR A 220 -18.54 3.50 -35.26
N SER A 221 -17.61 2.79 -35.92
CA SER A 221 -17.62 1.33 -36.02
C SER A 221 -16.20 0.78 -35.97
N PHE A 222 -16.03 -0.38 -35.35
CA PHE A 222 -14.73 -1.02 -35.17
C PHE A 222 -14.59 -2.18 -36.16
N PRO A 223 -13.60 -2.14 -37.08
CA PRO A 223 -13.30 -3.29 -37.95
C PRO A 223 -12.91 -4.51 -37.10
N ASP A 224 -13.36 -5.69 -37.55
CA ASP A 224 -13.17 -6.95 -36.81
C ASP A 224 -11.72 -7.44 -36.76
N ASP A 225 -10.87 -6.96 -37.67
CA ASP A 225 -9.47 -7.36 -37.83
C ASP A 225 -8.48 -6.46 -37.11
N ILE A 226 -8.93 -5.30 -36.58
CA ILE A 226 -8.10 -4.34 -35.85
C ILE A 226 -8.53 -4.30 -34.38
N LYS A 227 -7.55 -4.42 -33.49
CA LYS A 227 -7.76 -4.43 -32.04
C LYS A 227 -7.67 -3.00 -31.49
N PHE A 228 -8.79 -2.32 -31.42
CA PHE A 228 -8.85 -0.97 -30.84
C PHE A 228 -9.07 -1.01 -29.34
N VAL A 229 -8.34 -0.13 -28.63
CA VAL A 229 -8.56 0.07 -27.20
C VAL A 229 -10.03 0.45 -26.97
N LYS A 230 -10.65 -0.15 -25.97
CA LYS A 230 -12.05 0.12 -25.64
C LYS A 230 -12.21 1.56 -25.18
N PRO A 231 -13.10 2.39 -25.78
CA PRO A 231 -13.25 3.80 -25.43
C PRO A 231 -13.48 4.04 -23.95
N SER A 232 -14.32 3.23 -23.30
CA SER A 232 -14.64 3.36 -21.87
C SER A 232 -13.46 3.20 -20.90
N VAL A 233 -12.25 2.84 -21.36
CA VAL A 233 -11.08 2.69 -20.50
C VAL A 233 -10.01 3.75 -20.74
N TYR A 234 -10.18 4.69 -21.69
CA TYR A 234 -9.21 5.77 -21.93
C TYR A 234 -9.83 7.17 -22.04
N GLU A 235 -11.17 7.30 -22.11
CA GLU A 235 -11.91 8.55 -21.97
C GLU A 235 -12.07 8.93 -20.48
#